data_dd1f9b77372a69b11f561373cd63e009
#
_entry.id   dd1f9b77372a69b11f561373cd63e009
#
_cell.length_a   1.000
_cell.length_b   1.000
_cell.length_c   1.000
_cell.angle_alpha   90.00
_cell.angle_beta   90.00
_cell.angle_gamma   90.00
#
_symmetry.space_group_name_H-M   'P 1'
#
loop_
_entity.id
_entity.type
_entity.pdbx_description
1 polymer ?
#
loop_
_entity_poly.entity_id
_entity_poly.type
_entity_poly.pdbx_seq_one_letter_code
_entity_poly.pdbx_strand_id
1 'polypeptide(L)'
;ATLGLLISNAAVAERVDEDFQTWGNITALGSFAPLNPNNPELKKFRYWIEGQGRFGNDSSQFTQSLIRPGLGYAVTDKLTVWLGYAWAPTAQPLSGAHPYDEHRIWQQALWADNFSFGRLTWRSRFEQRFFDHMVPDPGPNAVAHRFRQLIKLAVPMPFISPNLSFVVQDELFINMTTPHAGWITNGFDQNRGFVGLAYKWNQFATTEIGYMNQYINRPHNLRADQMIHILGVNLFLNF
;
A
#
# COMPACT_ATOMS: atom_id res chain seq x y z
N ALA A 1 38.76 -46.47 -15.50
CA ALA A 1 37.53 -45.88 -16.04
C ALA A 1 36.69 -45.37 -14.87
N THR A 2 36.79 -44.02 -14.57
CA THR A 2 36.07 -43.40 -13.50
C THR A 2 34.84 -42.70 -14.10
N LEU A 3 33.66 -43.26 -13.80
CA LEU A 3 32.39 -42.71 -14.25
C LEU A 3 32.05 -41.50 -13.39
N GLY A 4 32.18 -40.30 -13.94
CA GLY A 4 31.76 -39.08 -13.29
C GLY A 4 30.25 -38.96 -13.34
N LEU A 5 29.58 -38.96 -12.17
CA LEU A 5 28.18 -38.58 -12.02
C LEU A 5 28.03 -37.09 -12.27
N LEU A 6 27.49 -36.72 -13.41
CA LEU A 6 26.94 -35.38 -13.64
C LEU A 6 25.62 -35.27 -12.86
N ILE A 7 25.68 -34.67 -11.66
CA ILE A 7 24.48 -34.21 -10.96
C ILE A 7 24.01 -32.95 -11.69
N SER A 8 23.01 -33.10 -12.54
CA SER A 8 22.28 -31.96 -13.07
C SER A 8 21.48 -31.35 -11.92
N ASN A 9 21.93 -30.19 -11.39
CA ASN A 9 21.09 -29.32 -10.61
C ASN A 9 19.99 -28.80 -11.54
N ALA A 10 18.87 -29.51 -11.58
CA ALA A 10 17.64 -28.94 -12.12
C ALA A 10 17.32 -27.75 -11.20
N ALA A 11 17.46 -26.53 -11.71
CA ALA A 11 16.91 -25.34 -11.06
C ALA A 11 15.41 -25.62 -10.95
N VAL A 12 14.94 -25.90 -9.74
CA VAL A 12 13.50 -25.93 -9.45
C VAL A 12 13.01 -24.52 -9.72
N ALA A 13 12.22 -24.36 -10.77
CA ALA A 13 11.57 -23.08 -11.04
C ALA A 13 10.77 -22.70 -9.79
N GLU A 14 11.08 -21.55 -9.23
CA GLU A 14 10.42 -21.04 -8.05
C GLU A 14 8.94 -20.86 -8.39
N ARG A 15 8.07 -21.53 -7.65
CA ARG A 15 6.63 -21.48 -7.90
C ARG A 15 6.11 -20.14 -7.48
N VAL A 16 5.43 -19.46 -8.39
CA VAL A 16 4.71 -18.20 -8.14
C VAL A 16 3.22 -18.49 -8.27
N ASP A 17 2.45 -18.21 -7.21
CA ASP A 17 0.99 -18.32 -7.24
C ASP A 17 0.41 -16.99 -7.75
N GLU A 18 -0.49 -17.06 -8.74
CA GLU A 18 -1.12 -15.88 -9.33
C GLU A 18 -2.57 -15.72 -8.88
N ASP A 19 -3.03 -14.48 -8.77
CA ASP A 19 -4.44 -14.14 -8.48
C ASP A 19 -4.81 -12.83 -9.17
N PHE A 20 -6.08 -12.69 -9.56
CA PHE A 20 -6.65 -11.42 -10.00
C PHE A 20 -7.56 -10.85 -8.92
N GLN A 21 -7.37 -9.55 -8.61
CA GLN A 21 -8.10 -8.87 -7.54
C GLN A 21 -8.69 -7.54 -8.00
N THR A 22 -9.76 -7.11 -7.34
CA THR A 22 -10.29 -5.75 -7.45
C THR A 22 -10.19 -5.05 -6.11
N TRP A 23 -9.55 -3.87 -6.09
CA TRP A 23 -9.40 -3.05 -4.91
C TRP A 23 -10.10 -1.72 -5.08
N GLY A 24 -11.03 -1.42 -4.16
CA GLY A 24 -11.66 -0.12 -4.04
C GLY A 24 -11.04 0.67 -2.88
N ASN A 25 -10.78 1.97 -3.09
CA ASN A 25 -10.24 2.85 -2.07
C ASN A 25 -10.92 4.21 -2.11
N ILE A 26 -11.25 4.75 -0.93
CA ILE A 26 -11.67 6.14 -0.74
C ILE A 26 -10.72 6.77 0.28
N THR A 27 -10.12 7.90 -0.07
CA THR A 27 -9.24 8.67 0.82
C THR A 27 -9.70 10.10 0.89
N ALA A 28 -10.05 10.57 2.08
CA ALA A 28 -10.34 11.96 2.37
C ALA A 28 -9.15 12.61 3.09
N LEU A 29 -8.69 13.73 2.54
CA LEU A 29 -7.60 14.55 3.05
C LEU A 29 -8.12 15.98 3.24
N GLY A 30 -7.74 16.61 4.32
CA GLY A 30 -8.12 18.00 4.50
C GLY A 30 -7.32 18.70 5.60
N SER A 31 -7.59 20.00 5.78
CA SER A 31 -7.00 20.77 6.84
C SER A 31 -8.04 21.13 7.92
N PHE A 32 -7.57 21.44 9.12
CA PHE A 32 -8.43 21.95 10.18
C PHE A 32 -8.68 23.48 10.10
N ALA A 33 -8.25 24.13 9.01
CA ALA A 33 -8.48 25.56 8.76
C ALA A 33 -9.96 25.99 8.89
N PRO A 34 -10.95 25.20 8.42
CA PRO A 34 -12.36 25.60 8.53
C PRO A 34 -12.88 25.72 9.97
N LEU A 35 -12.24 25.06 10.96
CA LEU A 35 -12.64 25.15 12.37
C LEU A 35 -12.41 26.55 12.96
N ASN A 36 -11.34 27.25 12.53
CA ASN A 36 -11.07 28.64 12.86
C ASN A 36 -10.20 29.26 11.76
N PRO A 37 -10.80 29.91 10.76
CA PRO A 37 -10.08 30.50 9.62
C PRO A 37 -9.04 31.58 10.02
N ASN A 38 -9.21 32.20 11.19
CA ASN A 38 -8.31 33.23 11.69
C ASN A 38 -7.06 32.67 12.40
N ASN A 39 -7.03 31.36 12.66
CA ASN A 39 -5.88 30.71 13.28
C ASN A 39 -4.96 30.08 12.19
N PRO A 40 -3.78 30.69 11.89
CA PRO A 40 -2.89 30.19 10.85
C PRO A 40 -2.30 28.80 11.15
N GLU A 41 -2.19 28.43 12.43
CA GLU A 41 -1.67 27.11 12.81
C GLU A 41 -2.60 25.98 12.41
N LEU A 42 -3.93 26.19 12.49
CA LEU A 42 -4.90 25.18 12.08
C LEU A 42 -4.82 24.85 10.58
N LYS A 43 -4.27 25.76 9.76
CA LYS A 43 -3.98 25.49 8.34
C LYS A 43 -2.88 24.46 8.14
N LYS A 44 -1.98 24.29 9.12
CA LYS A 44 -0.88 23.31 9.07
C LYS A 44 -1.33 21.92 9.52
N PHE A 45 -2.32 21.84 10.41
CA PHE A 45 -2.87 20.57 10.84
C PHE A 45 -3.75 19.95 9.74
N ARG A 46 -3.57 18.66 9.51
CA ARG A 46 -4.22 17.87 8.46
C ARG A 46 -4.89 16.64 9.04
N TYR A 47 -5.95 16.19 8.40
CA TYR A 47 -6.53 14.87 8.65
C TYR A 47 -6.43 13.98 7.42
N TRP A 48 -6.33 12.67 7.68
CA TRP A 48 -6.35 11.60 6.71
C TRP A 48 -7.38 10.58 7.15
N ILE A 49 -8.33 10.25 6.31
CA ILE A 49 -9.29 9.17 6.54
C ILE A 49 -9.31 8.33 5.27
N GLU A 50 -9.00 7.06 5.40
CA GLU A 50 -8.94 6.13 4.27
C GLU A 50 -9.72 4.87 4.59
N GLY A 51 -10.52 4.41 3.62
CA GLY A 51 -11.21 3.13 3.62
C GLY A 51 -10.87 2.35 2.35
N GLN A 52 -10.54 1.06 2.50
CA GLN A 52 -10.31 0.16 1.37
C GLN A 52 -11.14 -1.10 1.52
N GLY A 53 -11.59 -1.65 0.39
CA GLY A 53 -12.13 -2.99 0.25
C GLY A 53 -11.36 -3.76 -0.84
N ARG A 54 -11.08 -5.04 -0.59
CA ARG A 54 -10.32 -5.90 -1.49
C ARG A 54 -11.09 -7.17 -1.76
N PHE A 55 -11.18 -7.52 -3.03
CA PHE A 55 -11.81 -8.74 -3.51
C PHE A 55 -10.73 -9.55 -4.24
N GLY A 56 -10.45 -10.76 -3.77
CA GLY A 56 -9.51 -11.70 -4.34
C GLY A 56 -10.20 -12.94 -4.89
N ASN A 57 -9.42 -14.00 -5.17
CA ASN A 57 -9.92 -15.22 -5.79
C ASN A 57 -10.68 -14.89 -7.08
N ASP A 58 -9.94 -14.34 -8.07
CA ASP A 58 -10.51 -13.81 -9.31
C ASP A 58 -11.60 -12.76 -9.09
N SER A 59 -11.44 -11.92 -8.06
CA SER A 59 -12.38 -10.87 -7.62
C SER A 59 -13.75 -11.39 -7.16
N SER A 60 -13.89 -12.69 -6.93
CA SER A 60 -15.16 -13.33 -6.53
C SER A 60 -15.42 -13.28 -5.03
N GLN A 61 -14.39 -13.02 -4.21
CA GLN A 61 -14.47 -13.11 -2.77
C GLN A 61 -13.92 -11.86 -2.07
N PHE A 62 -14.68 -11.33 -1.10
CA PHE A 62 -14.17 -10.28 -0.23
C PHE A 62 -13.09 -10.86 0.70
N THR A 63 -11.87 -10.30 0.65
CA THR A 63 -10.71 -10.84 1.37
C THR A 63 -10.25 -9.93 2.50
N GLN A 64 -10.27 -8.62 2.31
CA GLN A 64 -9.74 -7.70 3.30
C GLN A 64 -10.42 -6.34 3.21
N SER A 65 -10.64 -5.71 4.36
CA SER A 65 -10.86 -4.27 4.44
C SER A 65 -9.70 -3.58 5.15
N LEU A 66 -9.65 -2.26 5.03
CA LEU A 66 -8.71 -1.43 5.76
C LEU A 66 -9.34 -0.09 6.06
N ILE A 67 -9.25 0.34 7.32
CA ILE A 67 -9.62 1.68 7.77
C ILE A 67 -8.36 2.33 8.34
N ARG A 68 -8.04 3.55 7.86
CA ARG A 68 -6.78 4.22 8.23
C ARG A 68 -7.00 5.69 8.50
N PRO A 69 -7.26 6.10 9.75
CA PRO A 69 -7.20 7.47 10.18
C PRO A 69 -5.76 7.93 10.44
N GLY A 70 -5.54 9.24 10.31
CA GLY A 70 -4.26 9.87 10.64
C GLY A 70 -4.37 11.36 10.83
N LEU A 71 -3.44 11.90 11.60
CA LEU A 71 -3.23 13.33 11.82
C LEU A 71 -1.89 13.73 11.24
N GLY A 72 -1.86 14.87 10.57
CA GLY A 72 -0.68 15.38 9.91
C GLY A 72 -0.38 16.82 10.28
N TYR A 73 0.88 17.18 10.03
CA TYR A 73 1.35 18.56 10.16
C TYR A 73 2.15 18.96 8.93
N ALA A 74 1.72 20.02 8.26
CA ALA A 74 2.42 20.57 7.10
C ALA A 74 3.67 21.34 7.60
N VAL A 75 4.83 20.71 7.48
CA VAL A 75 6.13 21.30 7.86
C VAL A 75 6.50 22.40 6.87
N THR A 76 6.22 22.17 5.59
CA THR A 76 6.34 23.14 4.49
C THR A 76 5.13 23.00 3.56
N ASP A 77 5.03 23.83 2.56
CA ASP A 77 3.99 23.72 1.52
C ASP A 77 4.09 22.40 0.70
N LYS A 78 5.27 21.76 0.72
CA LYS A 78 5.56 20.54 -0.02
C LYS A 78 5.68 19.29 0.86
N LEU A 79 5.99 19.45 2.15
CA LEU A 79 6.25 18.36 3.09
C LEU A 79 5.24 18.34 4.23
N THR A 80 4.55 17.22 4.38
CA THR A 80 3.67 16.94 5.52
C THR A 80 4.14 15.68 6.23
N VAL A 81 4.24 15.73 7.55
CA VAL A 81 4.50 14.56 8.39
C VAL A 81 3.19 14.08 9.01
N TRP A 82 3.10 12.76 9.24
CA TRP A 82 1.86 12.12 9.67
C TRP A 82 2.11 11.09 10.75
N LEU A 83 1.15 10.95 11.64
CA LEU A 83 1.01 9.86 12.59
C LEU A 83 -0.41 9.32 12.48
N GLY A 84 -0.57 8.00 12.49
CA GLY A 84 -1.90 7.43 12.41
C GLY A 84 -1.97 5.97 12.80
N TYR A 85 -3.17 5.46 12.69
CA TYR A 85 -3.52 4.09 12.99
C TYR A 85 -4.14 3.44 11.75
N ALA A 86 -4.06 2.12 11.64
CA ALA A 86 -4.82 1.36 10.66
C ALA A 86 -5.29 0.05 11.26
N TRP A 87 -6.52 -0.31 10.94
CA TRP A 87 -7.10 -1.62 11.20
C TRP A 87 -7.38 -2.29 9.87
N ALA A 88 -6.89 -3.51 9.71
CA ALA A 88 -6.97 -4.28 8.49
C ALA A 88 -7.44 -5.71 8.77
N PRO A 89 -8.75 -5.91 9.02
CA PRO A 89 -9.32 -7.24 9.13
C PRO A 89 -9.22 -7.98 7.81
N THR A 90 -8.74 -9.22 7.87
CA THR A 90 -8.56 -10.11 6.74
C THR A 90 -9.47 -11.31 6.94
N ALA A 91 -10.55 -11.38 6.14
CA ALA A 91 -11.60 -12.39 6.28
C ALA A 91 -11.12 -13.76 5.79
N GLN A 92 -10.40 -13.78 4.66
CA GLN A 92 -9.85 -15.01 4.09
C GLN A 92 -8.60 -14.67 3.28
N PRO A 93 -7.42 -14.74 3.92
CA PRO A 93 -6.18 -14.27 3.28
C PRO A 93 -5.73 -15.16 2.12
N LEU A 94 -6.02 -16.45 2.21
CA LEU A 94 -5.72 -17.48 1.20
C LEU A 94 -6.58 -18.71 1.50
N SER A 95 -6.76 -19.60 0.53
CA SER A 95 -7.46 -20.85 0.74
C SER A 95 -6.81 -21.66 1.89
N GLY A 96 -7.60 -22.03 2.89
CA GLY A 96 -7.15 -22.78 4.06
C GLY A 96 -6.49 -21.95 5.18
N ALA A 97 -6.34 -20.64 5.04
CA ALA A 97 -5.86 -19.79 6.12
C ALA A 97 -7.02 -19.26 6.98
N HIS A 98 -6.74 -19.06 8.28
CA HIS A 98 -7.73 -18.50 9.19
C HIS A 98 -7.85 -16.98 9.03
N PRO A 99 -9.04 -16.40 9.23
CA PRO A 99 -9.20 -14.95 9.36
C PRO A 99 -8.31 -14.39 10.47
N TYR A 100 -7.81 -13.17 10.30
CA TYR A 100 -7.04 -12.47 11.31
C TYR A 100 -7.21 -10.96 11.19
N ASP A 101 -6.90 -10.27 12.29
CA ASP A 101 -6.88 -8.82 12.33
C ASP A 101 -5.45 -8.30 12.39
N GLU A 102 -5.20 -7.21 11.68
CA GLU A 102 -3.93 -6.51 11.74
C GLU A 102 -4.14 -5.06 12.16
N HIS A 103 -3.51 -4.68 13.25
CA HIS A 103 -3.47 -3.32 13.76
C HIS A 103 -2.12 -2.70 13.44
N ARG A 104 -2.11 -1.45 12.96
CA ARG A 104 -0.88 -0.74 12.61
C ARG A 104 -0.85 0.63 13.24
N ILE A 105 0.27 0.97 13.86
CA ILE A 105 0.65 2.36 14.09
C ILE A 105 1.58 2.75 12.95
N TRP A 106 1.37 3.92 12.33
CA TRP A 106 2.19 4.32 11.22
C TRP A 106 2.63 5.78 11.32
N GLN A 107 3.86 6.04 10.93
CA GLN A 107 4.47 7.35 10.76
C GLN A 107 4.80 7.54 9.28
N GLN A 108 4.64 8.75 8.78
CA GLN A 108 4.85 9.02 7.37
C GLN A 108 5.39 10.42 7.13
N ALA A 109 6.32 10.54 6.20
CA ALA A 109 6.68 11.78 5.53
C ALA A 109 6.16 11.72 4.09
N LEU A 110 5.39 12.73 3.70
CA LEU A 110 4.84 12.88 2.35
C LEU A 110 5.31 14.21 1.78
N TRP A 111 6.13 14.12 0.75
CA TRP A 111 6.55 15.27 -0.04
C TRP A 111 5.87 15.22 -1.41
N ALA A 112 5.43 16.39 -1.90
CA ALA A 112 4.86 16.49 -3.24
C ALA A 112 5.15 17.86 -3.83
N ASP A 113 5.50 17.87 -5.12
CA ASP A 113 5.76 19.09 -5.87
C ASP A 113 5.27 19.01 -7.30
N ASN A 114 5.00 20.19 -7.90
CA ASN A 114 4.59 20.31 -9.28
C ASN A 114 5.80 20.77 -10.13
N PHE A 115 6.06 20.02 -11.18
CA PHE A 115 7.08 20.30 -12.19
C PHE A 115 6.39 20.57 -13.53
N SER A 116 7.16 21.07 -14.50
CA SER A 116 6.64 21.31 -15.86
C SER A 116 6.11 20.05 -16.55
N PHE A 117 6.64 18.88 -16.19
CA PHE A 117 6.23 17.58 -16.75
C PHE A 117 5.14 16.87 -15.95
N GLY A 118 4.77 17.36 -14.76
CA GLY A 118 3.76 16.72 -13.92
C GLY A 118 3.99 16.89 -12.44
N ARG A 119 3.14 16.23 -11.64
CA ARG A 119 3.22 16.23 -10.17
C ARG A 119 3.96 14.99 -9.68
N LEU A 120 5.07 15.20 -8.97
CA LEU A 120 5.83 14.15 -8.30
C LEU A 120 5.43 14.07 -6.82
N THR A 121 5.19 12.86 -6.34
CA THR A 121 4.93 12.57 -4.94
C THR A 121 5.90 11.52 -4.44
N TRP A 122 6.50 11.77 -3.29
CA TRP A 122 7.40 10.88 -2.59
C TRP A 122 6.85 10.63 -1.18
N ARG A 123 6.69 9.36 -0.79
CA ARG A 123 6.15 8.99 0.51
C ARG A 123 7.01 7.92 1.16
N SER A 124 7.60 8.24 2.30
CA SER A 124 8.24 7.28 3.20
C SER A 124 7.33 6.99 4.37
N ARG A 125 7.06 5.72 4.65
CA ARG A 125 6.18 5.30 5.75
C ARG A 125 6.87 4.19 6.54
N PHE A 126 6.75 4.29 7.86
CA PHE A 126 7.14 3.26 8.80
C PHE A 126 5.89 2.74 9.50
N GLU A 127 5.77 1.42 9.65
CA GLU A 127 4.62 0.75 10.26
C GLU A 127 5.09 -0.21 11.35
N GLN A 128 4.46 -0.11 12.55
CA GLN A 128 4.46 -1.14 13.58
C GLN A 128 3.18 -1.93 13.40
N ARG A 129 3.32 -3.25 13.19
CA ARG A 129 2.22 -4.15 12.85
C ARG A 129 2.01 -5.16 13.97
N PHE A 130 0.79 -5.22 14.48
CA PHE A 130 0.34 -6.12 15.54
C PHE A 130 -0.73 -7.03 14.93
N PHE A 131 -0.71 -8.31 15.27
CA PHE A 131 -1.59 -9.30 14.67
C PHE A 131 -2.40 -10.00 15.76
N ASP A 132 -3.73 -10.00 15.60
CA ASP A 132 -4.65 -10.73 16.44
C ASP A 132 -5.28 -11.89 15.66
N HIS A 133 -5.51 -13.01 16.33
CA HIS A 133 -6.12 -14.24 15.77
C HIS A 133 -5.30 -14.92 14.66
N MET A 134 -4.05 -14.56 14.48
CA MET A 134 -3.17 -15.21 13.50
C MET A 134 -2.83 -16.64 13.95
N VAL A 135 -2.85 -17.61 13.02
CA VAL A 135 -2.52 -19.01 13.30
C VAL A 135 -1.32 -19.45 12.42
N PRO A 136 -0.23 -19.96 13.00
CA PRO A 136 0.05 -19.99 14.45
C PRO A 136 0.18 -18.58 15.06
N ASP A 137 -0.21 -18.45 16.34
CA ASP A 137 -0.14 -17.19 17.06
C ASP A 137 1.33 -16.74 17.19
N PRO A 138 1.69 -15.55 16.71
CA PRO A 138 3.05 -15.03 16.85
C PRO A 138 3.41 -14.63 18.29
N GLY A 139 2.43 -14.63 19.21
CA GLY A 139 2.56 -14.22 20.59
C GLY A 139 2.42 -12.71 20.81
N PRO A 140 2.15 -12.29 22.05
CA PRO A 140 1.76 -10.91 22.37
C PRO A 140 2.87 -9.87 22.15
N ASN A 141 4.12 -10.30 22.06
CA ASN A 141 5.28 -9.42 21.85
C ASN A 141 5.79 -9.40 20.40
N ALA A 142 5.12 -10.08 19.50
CA ALA A 142 5.54 -10.17 18.11
C ALA A 142 5.08 -8.93 17.32
N VAL A 143 5.90 -7.88 17.35
CA VAL A 143 5.67 -6.68 16.56
C VAL A 143 6.50 -6.75 15.29
N ALA A 144 5.81 -6.70 14.12
CA ALA A 144 6.47 -6.60 12.84
C ALA A 144 6.68 -5.13 12.46
N HIS A 145 7.92 -4.77 12.18
CA HIS A 145 8.27 -3.45 11.68
C HIS A 145 8.45 -3.49 10.18
N ARG A 146 7.85 -2.53 9.47
CA ARG A 146 7.93 -2.45 8.01
C ARG A 146 8.16 -1.03 7.55
N PHE A 147 9.13 -0.86 6.68
CA PHE A 147 9.36 0.38 5.93
C PHE A 147 8.72 0.28 4.55
N ARG A 148 8.16 1.40 4.08
CA ARG A 148 7.54 1.51 2.76
C ARG A 148 8.00 2.79 2.09
N GLN A 149 8.41 2.67 0.84
CA GLN A 149 8.82 3.79 0.01
C GLN A 149 7.98 3.82 -1.26
N LEU A 150 7.29 4.95 -1.49
CA LEU A 150 6.48 5.17 -2.70
C LEU A 150 6.98 6.37 -3.47
N ILE A 151 7.02 6.21 -4.78
CA ILE A 151 7.18 7.29 -5.76
C ILE A 151 5.99 7.23 -6.70
N LYS A 152 5.36 8.39 -6.93
CA LYS A 152 4.23 8.54 -7.84
C LYS A 152 4.42 9.76 -8.71
N LEU A 153 4.20 9.59 -10.01
CA LEU A 153 4.19 10.66 -10.99
C LEU A 153 2.81 10.73 -11.65
N ALA A 154 2.20 11.92 -11.67
CA ALA A 154 0.98 12.21 -12.41
C ALA A 154 1.30 13.23 -13.50
N VAL A 155 1.18 12.80 -14.77
CA VAL A 155 1.47 13.61 -15.97
C VAL A 155 0.17 14.11 -16.57
N PRO A 156 -0.09 15.43 -16.61
CA PRO A 156 -1.29 15.98 -17.24
C PRO A 156 -1.35 15.64 -18.73
N MET A 157 -2.54 15.33 -19.22
CA MET A 157 -2.82 15.01 -20.62
C MET A 157 -3.80 16.03 -21.24
N PRO A 158 -3.45 17.34 -21.29
CA PRO A 158 -4.35 18.40 -21.71
C PRO A 158 -4.80 18.26 -23.17
N PHE A 159 -4.05 17.53 -23.98
CA PHE A 159 -4.38 17.22 -25.38
C PHE A 159 -5.58 16.25 -25.51
N ILE A 160 -5.94 15.52 -24.44
CA ILE A 160 -7.15 14.69 -24.36
C ILE A 160 -8.22 15.42 -23.55
N SER A 161 -7.86 15.84 -22.32
CA SER A 161 -8.74 16.59 -21.42
C SER A 161 -7.91 17.35 -20.39
N PRO A 162 -8.27 18.61 -20.05
CA PRO A 162 -7.58 19.39 -19.02
C PRO A 162 -7.66 18.75 -17.63
N ASN A 163 -8.62 17.85 -17.43
CA ASN A 163 -8.85 17.17 -16.13
C ASN A 163 -8.22 15.77 -16.08
N LEU A 164 -7.61 15.30 -17.17
CA LEU A 164 -7.05 13.95 -17.26
C LEU A 164 -5.55 13.97 -17.02
N SER A 165 -5.07 12.99 -16.27
CA SER A 165 -3.63 12.75 -16.08
C SER A 165 -3.33 11.26 -16.24
N PHE A 166 -2.16 10.95 -16.81
CA PHE A 166 -1.57 9.61 -16.74
C PHE A 166 -0.82 9.47 -15.42
N VAL A 167 -0.98 8.33 -14.75
CA VAL A 167 -0.40 8.07 -13.44
C VAL A 167 0.46 6.83 -13.49
N VAL A 168 1.70 6.94 -12.99
CA VAL A 168 2.57 5.83 -12.71
C VAL A 168 3.05 5.91 -11.27
N GLN A 169 3.11 4.76 -10.60
CA GLN A 169 3.52 4.68 -9.21
C GLN A 169 4.27 3.37 -8.97
N ASP A 170 5.28 3.43 -8.13
CA ASP A 170 5.94 2.26 -7.57
C ASP A 170 6.04 2.37 -6.05
N GLU A 171 5.79 1.29 -5.34
CA GLU A 171 5.89 1.21 -3.89
C GLU A 171 6.64 -0.05 -3.46
N LEU A 172 7.77 0.15 -2.79
CA LEU A 172 8.61 -0.88 -2.21
C LEU A 172 8.30 -1.06 -0.73
N PHE A 173 8.28 -2.32 -0.26
CA PHE A 173 8.06 -2.67 1.14
C PHE A 173 9.23 -3.53 1.65
N ILE A 174 9.76 -3.15 2.79
CA ILE A 174 10.88 -3.82 3.44
C ILE A 174 10.50 -4.13 4.88
N ASN A 175 10.48 -5.41 5.24
CA ASN A 175 10.35 -5.85 6.62
C ASN A 175 11.68 -5.63 7.34
N MET A 176 11.62 -5.06 8.54
CA MET A 176 12.80 -4.74 9.36
C MET A 176 12.96 -5.71 10.54
N THR A 177 12.00 -6.59 10.74
CA THR A 177 12.00 -7.60 11.81
C THR A 177 11.46 -8.91 11.28
N THR A 178 11.88 -10.00 11.94
CA THR A 178 11.31 -11.35 11.75
C THR A 178 10.54 -11.71 13.02
N PRO A 179 9.26 -11.35 13.14
CA PRO A 179 8.44 -11.78 14.25
C PRO A 179 8.25 -13.30 14.21
N HIS A 180 7.99 -13.90 15.37
CA HIS A 180 7.88 -15.36 15.53
C HIS A 180 7.03 -16.04 14.45
N ALA A 181 7.35 -17.31 14.19
CA ALA A 181 6.64 -18.25 13.33
C ALA A 181 6.93 -18.17 11.80
N GLY A 182 7.95 -17.43 11.34
CA GLY A 182 8.39 -17.49 9.93
C GLY A 182 7.39 -16.96 8.88
N TRP A 183 6.33 -16.26 9.31
CA TRP A 183 5.34 -15.66 8.41
C TRP A 183 5.83 -14.37 7.75
N ILE A 184 6.69 -13.64 8.48
CA ILE A 184 7.26 -12.37 8.06
C ILE A 184 8.76 -12.48 8.26
N THR A 185 9.52 -12.42 7.18
CA THR A 185 10.97 -12.43 7.21
C THR A 185 11.52 -11.03 7.00
N ASN A 186 12.66 -10.75 7.62
CA ASN A 186 13.40 -9.50 7.40
C ASN A 186 13.86 -9.40 5.94
N GLY A 187 13.86 -8.19 5.40
CA GLY A 187 14.27 -7.90 4.03
C GLY A 187 13.11 -7.52 3.11
N PHE A 188 13.27 -7.75 1.83
CA PHE A 188 12.25 -7.43 0.83
C PHE A 188 10.96 -8.21 1.10
N ASP A 189 9.84 -7.47 1.21
CA ASP A 189 8.51 -8.04 1.49
C ASP A 189 7.66 -8.08 0.22
N GLN A 190 7.51 -6.93 -0.42
CA GLN A 190 6.70 -6.82 -1.63
C GLN A 190 7.02 -5.56 -2.43
N ASN A 191 6.65 -5.58 -3.70
CA ASN A 191 6.63 -4.42 -4.58
C ASN A 191 5.24 -4.25 -5.18
N ARG A 192 4.84 -3.00 -5.44
CA ARG A 192 3.59 -2.64 -6.11
C ARG A 192 3.86 -1.60 -7.18
N GLY A 193 3.78 -2.02 -8.43
CA GLY A 193 3.80 -1.12 -9.57
C GLY A 193 2.37 -0.82 -10.03
N PHE A 194 2.02 0.46 -10.20
CA PHE A 194 0.70 0.90 -10.69
C PHE A 194 0.83 1.77 -11.93
N VAL A 195 -0.04 1.55 -12.89
CA VAL A 195 -0.24 2.40 -14.06
C VAL A 195 -1.72 2.63 -14.28
N GLY A 196 -2.12 3.89 -14.53
CA GLY A 196 -3.52 4.22 -14.68
C GLY A 196 -3.79 5.64 -15.14
N LEU A 197 -5.04 6.02 -15.04
CA LEU A 197 -5.53 7.35 -15.37
C LEU A 197 -6.18 7.98 -14.14
N ALA A 198 -5.92 9.27 -13.95
CA ALA A 198 -6.57 10.09 -12.93
C ALA A 198 -7.47 11.12 -13.63
N TYR A 199 -8.73 11.21 -13.20
CA TYR A 199 -9.67 12.22 -13.67
C TYR A 199 -10.11 13.12 -12.52
N LYS A 200 -9.85 14.41 -12.64
CA LYS A 200 -10.23 15.44 -11.67
C LYS A 200 -11.64 15.95 -11.98
N TRP A 201 -12.61 15.53 -11.20
CA TRP A 201 -14.01 15.92 -11.36
C TRP A 201 -14.25 17.39 -11.03
N ASN A 202 -13.62 17.84 -9.94
CA ASN A 202 -13.68 19.22 -9.45
C ASN A 202 -12.48 19.48 -8.53
N GLN A 203 -12.49 20.60 -7.82
CA GLN A 203 -11.40 20.95 -6.89
C GLN A 203 -11.25 20.00 -5.70
N PHE A 204 -12.30 19.23 -5.37
CA PHE A 204 -12.32 18.34 -4.21
C PHE A 204 -12.14 16.86 -4.56
N ALA A 205 -12.56 16.42 -5.74
CA ALA A 205 -12.66 15.00 -6.09
C ALA A 205 -11.81 14.63 -7.29
N THR A 206 -11.02 13.57 -7.14
CA THR A 206 -10.24 12.94 -8.21
C THR A 206 -10.42 11.43 -8.11
N THR A 207 -10.73 10.77 -9.23
CA THR A 207 -10.76 9.31 -9.33
C THR A 207 -9.52 8.83 -10.08
N GLU A 208 -8.87 7.79 -9.57
CA GLU A 208 -7.82 7.07 -10.29
C GLU A 208 -8.29 5.63 -10.55
N ILE A 209 -8.15 5.19 -11.80
CA ILE A 209 -8.44 3.81 -12.21
C ILE A 209 -7.24 3.28 -12.97
N GLY A 210 -6.80 2.07 -12.64
CA GLY A 210 -5.65 1.50 -13.33
C GLY A 210 -5.35 0.07 -12.90
N TYR A 211 -4.33 -0.44 -13.53
CA TYR A 211 -3.75 -1.75 -13.23
C TYR A 211 -2.61 -1.61 -12.22
N MET A 212 -2.62 -2.47 -11.22
CA MET A 212 -1.51 -2.63 -10.28
C MET A 212 -1.01 -4.07 -10.34
N ASN A 213 0.29 -4.23 -10.46
CA ASN A 213 0.96 -5.50 -10.21
C ASN A 213 1.52 -5.49 -8.79
N GLN A 214 1.23 -6.52 -8.01
CA GLN A 214 1.82 -6.71 -6.69
C GLN A 214 2.57 -8.04 -6.66
N TYR A 215 3.87 -7.97 -6.46
CA TYR A 215 4.71 -9.12 -6.15
C TYR A 215 4.91 -9.20 -4.64
N ILE A 216 4.68 -10.37 -4.04
CA ILE A 216 4.87 -10.64 -2.60
C ILE A 216 5.89 -11.76 -2.46
N ASN A 217 7.02 -11.43 -1.86
CA ASN A 217 8.06 -12.38 -1.48
C ASN A 217 7.64 -13.16 -0.23
N ARG A 218 7.66 -14.48 -0.32
CA ARG A 218 7.30 -15.38 0.78
C ARG A 218 8.51 -16.16 1.28
N PRO A 219 8.54 -16.58 2.55
CA PRO A 219 9.58 -17.51 3.01
C PRO A 219 9.52 -18.82 2.21
N HIS A 220 10.52 -19.06 1.37
CA HIS A 220 10.55 -20.14 0.37
C HIS A 220 10.30 -21.56 0.93
N ASN A 221 10.60 -21.78 2.21
CA ASN A 221 10.36 -23.03 2.89
C ASN A 221 8.91 -23.25 3.34
N LEU A 222 8.05 -22.25 3.22
CA LEU A 222 6.68 -22.28 3.74
C LEU A 222 5.62 -22.11 2.65
N ARG A 223 5.86 -21.23 1.67
CA ARG A 223 4.86 -20.85 0.66
C ARG A 223 5.54 -20.40 -0.64
N ALA A 224 4.82 -20.52 -1.75
CA ALA A 224 5.19 -19.91 -3.01
C ALA A 224 5.09 -18.38 -2.92
N ASP A 225 5.91 -17.67 -3.69
CA ASP A 225 5.75 -16.25 -3.94
C ASP A 225 4.41 -15.96 -4.60
N GLN A 226 3.95 -14.72 -4.51
CA GLN A 226 2.67 -14.35 -5.11
C GLN A 226 2.83 -13.21 -6.10
N MET A 227 2.18 -13.34 -7.25
CA MET A 227 1.98 -12.30 -8.23
C MET A 227 0.48 -11.98 -8.29
N ILE A 228 0.10 -10.78 -7.88
CA ILE A 228 -1.30 -10.37 -7.85
C ILE A 228 -1.53 -9.27 -8.88
N HIS A 229 -2.46 -9.52 -9.78
CA HIS A 229 -2.94 -8.59 -10.78
C HIS A 229 -4.15 -7.85 -10.23
N ILE A 230 -4.12 -6.53 -10.15
CA ILE A 230 -5.14 -5.78 -9.43
C ILE A 230 -5.75 -4.70 -10.33
N LEU A 231 -7.07 -4.70 -10.45
CA LEU A 231 -7.82 -3.54 -10.89
C LEU A 231 -8.01 -2.61 -9.69
N GLY A 232 -7.33 -1.47 -9.70
CA GLY A 232 -7.41 -0.45 -8.67
C GLY A 232 -8.38 0.67 -9.03
N VAL A 233 -9.33 0.95 -8.13
CA VAL A 233 -10.26 2.09 -8.24
C VAL A 233 -10.11 2.93 -6.98
N ASN A 234 -9.61 4.16 -7.12
CA ASN A 234 -9.32 5.05 -6.00
C ASN A 234 -10.10 6.37 -6.16
N LEU A 235 -10.78 6.78 -5.12
CA LEU A 235 -11.40 8.10 -5.01
C LEU A 235 -10.64 8.92 -3.96
N PHE A 236 -10.10 10.06 -4.39
CA PHE A 236 -9.42 11.02 -3.52
C PHE A 236 -10.32 12.24 -3.34
N LEU A 237 -10.59 12.57 -2.08
CA LEU A 237 -11.34 13.75 -1.66
C LEU A 237 -10.40 14.70 -0.92
N ASN A 238 -10.28 15.94 -1.37
CA ASN A 238 -9.37 16.95 -0.81
C ASN A 238 -10.18 18.17 -0.36
N PHE A 239 -10.06 18.58 0.93
CA PHE A 239 -10.79 19.64 1.58
C PHE A 239 -9.89 20.69 2.24
#